data_0ea30beb37aae7dbc1c13d9689d01dde
#
_entry.id   0ea30beb37aae7dbc1c13d9689d01dde
#
_cell.length_a   1.000
_cell.length_b   1.000
_cell.length_c   1.000
_cell.angle_alpha   90.00
_cell.angle_beta   90.00
_cell.angle_gamma   90.00
#
_symmetry.space_group_name_H-M   'P 1'
#
loop_
_entity.id
_entity.type
_entity.pdbx_description
1 polymer ?
#
loop_
_entity_poly.entity_id
_entity_poly.type
_entity_poly.pdbx_seq_one_letter_code
_entity_poly.pdbx_strand_id
1 'polypeptide(L)'
;STVACFGIAGATAVIVGKRIGEGAGREEVYSLGCCLLTVSFGVGLVVSVCLAVLLPTVFIPYLYPLFHLEGLALEIAVTMCVVYLFMLPLKAFDITNITGLLRAGGDSRMASIIDLSCQWVIAVPLTFLTALVFNAPVAVVCLCIQSENVCKCPWGILRLRSRKWINDVTGEDT
;
A
#
# COMPACT_ATOMS: atom_id res chain seq x y z
N SER A 1 8.64 -8.34 0.58
CA SER A 1 7.65 -7.75 -0.37
C SER A 1 7.41 -6.25 -0.10
N THR A 2 7.22 -5.83 1.13
CA THR A 2 6.95 -4.43 1.50
C THR A 2 8.11 -3.49 1.10
N VAL A 3 9.35 -3.96 1.20
CA VAL A 3 10.54 -3.19 0.78
C VAL A 3 10.49 -2.81 -0.70
N ALA A 4 10.04 -3.72 -1.57
CA ALA A 4 9.88 -3.43 -2.99
C ALA A 4 8.83 -2.33 -3.24
N CYS A 5 7.70 -2.35 -2.51
CA CYS A 5 6.67 -1.32 -2.61
C CYS A 5 7.20 0.06 -2.17
N PHE A 6 7.96 0.12 -1.09
CA PHE A 6 8.60 1.37 -0.65
C PHE A 6 9.68 1.85 -1.62
N GLY A 7 10.42 0.94 -2.26
CA GLY A 7 11.38 1.28 -3.30
C GLY A 7 10.70 1.98 -4.49
N ILE A 8 9.58 1.45 -4.96
CA ILE A 8 8.80 2.04 -6.06
C ILE A 8 8.21 3.40 -5.63
N ALA A 9 7.69 3.50 -4.40
CA ALA A 9 7.16 4.76 -3.88
C ALA A 9 8.25 5.83 -3.78
N GLY A 10 9.46 5.45 -3.31
CA GLY A 10 10.62 6.35 -3.27
C GLY A 10 11.05 6.82 -4.66
N ALA A 11 11.16 5.91 -5.63
CA ALA A 11 11.45 6.27 -7.02
C ALA A 11 10.38 7.21 -7.60
N THR A 12 9.10 6.91 -7.34
CA THR A 12 7.98 7.76 -7.75
C THR A 12 8.09 9.16 -7.15
N ALA A 13 8.42 9.26 -5.85
CA ALA A 13 8.59 10.55 -5.18
C ALA A 13 9.71 11.38 -5.82
N VAL A 14 10.84 10.77 -6.16
CA VAL A 14 11.96 11.45 -6.82
C VAL A 14 11.57 11.93 -8.22
N ILE A 15 10.93 11.09 -9.03
CA ILE A 15 10.54 11.42 -10.40
C ILE A 15 9.52 12.56 -10.41
N VAL A 16 8.49 12.45 -9.57
CA VAL A 16 7.41 13.47 -9.49
C VAL A 16 7.94 14.76 -8.90
N GLY A 17 8.72 14.70 -7.81
CA GLY A 17 9.32 15.89 -7.20
C GLY A 17 10.24 16.65 -8.16
N LYS A 18 11.05 15.91 -8.96
CA LYS A 18 11.90 16.49 -9.98
C LYS A 18 11.07 17.22 -11.06
N ARG A 19 10.00 16.61 -11.55
CA ARG A 19 9.13 17.22 -12.57
C ARG A 19 8.42 18.47 -12.07
N ILE A 20 7.96 18.47 -10.82
CA ILE A 20 7.36 19.65 -10.19
C ILE A 20 8.41 20.77 -10.08
N GLY A 21 9.64 20.45 -9.61
CA GLY A 21 10.73 21.41 -9.50
C GLY A 21 11.24 21.97 -10.85
N GLU A 22 11.04 21.23 -11.95
CA GLU A 22 11.31 21.72 -13.32
C GLU A 22 10.19 22.63 -13.87
N GLY A 23 9.12 22.89 -13.10
CA GLY A 23 7.99 23.71 -13.52
C GLY A 23 7.04 23.01 -14.50
N ALA A 24 6.99 21.68 -14.51
CA ALA A 24 6.09 20.92 -15.39
C ALA A 24 4.62 21.26 -15.11
N GLY A 25 3.82 21.31 -16.17
CA GLY A 25 2.39 21.61 -16.06
C GLY A 25 1.64 20.57 -15.21
N ARG A 26 0.61 21.01 -14.49
CA ARG A 26 -0.20 20.12 -13.60
C ARG A 26 -0.77 18.91 -14.32
N GLU A 27 -1.13 19.02 -15.60
CA GLU A 27 -1.62 17.90 -16.43
C GLU A 27 -0.54 16.85 -16.70
N GLU A 28 0.67 17.32 -16.98
CA GLU A 28 1.82 16.45 -17.23
C GLU A 28 2.17 15.64 -15.97
N VAL A 29 2.26 16.33 -14.83
CA VAL A 29 2.54 15.71 -13.52
C VAL A 29 1.43 14.73 -13.14
N TYR A 30 0.16 15.05 -13.38
CA TYR A 30 -0.96 14.16 -13.12
C TYR A 30 -0.90 12.90 -14.00
N SER A 31 -0.66 13.05 -15.30
CA SER A 31 -0.53 11.93 -16.24
C SER A 31 0.63 11.00 -15.86
N LEU A 32 1.78 11.58 -15.53
CA LEU A 32 2.94 10.85 -15.02
C LEU A 32 2.60 10.08 -13.73
N GLY A 33 1.90 10.73 -12.78
CA GLY A 33 1.46 10.09 -11.55
C GLY A 33 0.55 8.90 -11.79
N CYS A 34 -0.43 9.02 -12.69
CA CYS A 34 -1.30 7.91 -13.06
C CYS A 34 -0.52 6.74 -13.70
N CYS A 35 0.46 7.03 -14.55
CA CYS A 35 1.33 6.03 -15.15
C CYS A 35 2.12 5.27 -14.06
N LEU A 36 2.76 5.98 -13.16
CA LEU A 36 3.56 5.41 -12.06
C LEU A 36 2.71 4.55 -11.10
N LEU A 37 1.47 4.96 -10.83
CA LEU A 37 0.52 4.17 -10.04
C LEU A 37 0.13 2.87 -10.75
N THR A 38 -0.12 2.92 -12.05
CA THR A 38 -0.43 1.72 -12.85
C THR A 38 0.75 0.75 -12.86
N VAL A 39 1.96 1.25 -13.04
CA VAL A 39 3.19 0.45 -12.95
C VAL A 39 3.34 -0.16 -11.57
N SER A 40 3.14 0.61 -10.49
CA SER A 40 3.22 0.12 -9.12
C SER A 40 2.23 -1.01 -8.84
N PHE A 41 0.98 -0.85 -9.28
CA PHE A 41 -0.04 -1.89 -9.17
C PHE A 41 0.36 -3.16 -9.94
N GLY A 42 0.86 -2.99 -11.18
CA GLY A 42 1.35 -4.09 -12.02
C GLY A 42 2.52 -4.84 -11.37
N VAL A 43 3.51 -4.13 -10.85
CA VAL A 43 4.63 -4.74 -10.13
C VAL A 43 4.14 -5.44 -8.86
N GLY A 44 3.23 -4.83 -8.09
CA GLY A 44 2.60 -5.46 -6.94
C GLY A 44 1.90 -6.78 -7.29
N LEU A 45 1.20 -6.82 -8.44
CA LEU A 45 0.55 -8.01 -8.95
C LEU A 45 1.58 -9.10 -9.32
N VAL A 46 2.62 -8.75 -10.06
CA VAL A 46 3.67 -9.69 -10.45
C VAL A 46 4.36 -10.28 -9.22
N VAL A 47 4.74 -9.43 -8.27
CA VAL A 47 5.36 -9.88 -7.01
C VAL A 47 4.42 -10.79 -6.22
N SER A 48 3.12 -10.44 -6.17
CA SER A 48 2.10 -11.28 -5.52
C SER A 48 2.02 -12.67 -6.14
N VAL A 49 1.93 -12.74 -7.47
CA VAL A 49 1.88 -14.02 -8.21
C VAL A 49 3.17 -14.83 -8.00
N CYS A 50 4.34 -14.20 -8.11
CA CYS A 50 5.62 -14.87 -7.85
C CYS A 50 5.69 -15.46 -6.44
N LEU A 51 5.30 -14.68 -5.44
CA LEU A 51 5.28 -15.16 -4.05
C LEU A 51 4.20 -16.22 -3.80
N ALA A 52 3.05 -16.15 -4.48
CA ALA A 52 2.01 -17.17 -4.39
C ALA A 52 2.49 -18.53 -4.95
N VAL A 53 3.33 -18.52 -5.99
CA VAL A 53 3.98 -19.74 -6.51
C VAL A 53 5.09 -20.21 -5.56
N LEU A 54 5.87 -19.28 -4.99
CA LEU A 54 6.95 -19.63 -4.07
C LEU A 54 6.42 -20.17 -2.71
N LEU A 55 5.23 -19.79 -2.31
CA LEU A 55 4.63 -20.22 -1.04
C LEU A 55 4.57 -21.75 -0.92
N PRO A 56 3.93 -22.51 -1.84
CA PRO A 56 3.86 -23.97 -1.76
C PRO A 56 5.17 -24.66 -2.16
N THR A 57 6.00 -24.05 -3.00
CA THR A 57 7.20 -24.68 -3.55
C THR A 57 8.44 -24.53 -2.68
N VAL A 58 8.57 -23.40 -1.97
CA VAL A 58 9.76 -23.07 -1.17
C VAL A 58 9.41 -22.82 0.30
N PHE A 59 8.41 -21.98 0.57
CA PHE A 59 8.14 -21.55 1.95
C PHE A 59 7.60 -22.71 2.81
N ILE A 60 6.61 -23.44 2.31
CA ILE A 60 6.01 -24.56 3.07
C ILE A 60 7.02 -25.70 3.28
N PRO A 61 7.73 -26.23 2.25
CA PRO A 61 8.59 -27.40 2.45
C PRO A 61 9.95 -27.07 3.09
N TYR A 62 10.49 -25.87 2.93
CA TYR A 62 11.85 -25.56 3.38
C TYR A 62 11.91 -24.51 4.48
N LEU A 63 11.17 -23.43 4.35
CA LEU A 63 11.29 -22.30 5.26
C LEU A 63 10.53 -22.52 6.57
N TYR A 64 9.29 -23.00 6.52
CA TYR A 64 8.49 -23.18 7.72
C TYR A 64 9.01 -24.28 8.66
N PRO A 65 9.51 -25.43 8.17
CA PRO A 65 10.17 -26.42 9.03
C PRO A 65 11.42 -25.87 9.72
N LEU A 66 12.16 -24.95 9.10
CA LEU A 66 13.33 -24.31 9.71
C LEU A 66 12.95 -23.49 10.96
N PHE A 67 11.73 -22.95 11.00
CA PHE A 67 11.19 -22.22 12.16
C PHE A 67 10.35 -23.12 13.09
N HIS A 68 10.37 -24.43 12.91
CA HIS A 68 9.55 -25.39 13.68
C HIS A 68 8.05 -25.06 13.67
N LEU A 69 7.54 -24.54 12.55
CA LEU A 69 6.14 -24.24 12.35
C LEU A 69 5.41 -25.52 11.93
N GLU A 70 4.67 -26.12 12.88
CA GLU A 70 3.93 -27.36 12.68
C GLU A 70 2.46 -27.20 13.11
N GLY A 71 1.59 -28.08 12.60
CA GLY A 71 0.18 -28.13 13.00
C GLY A 71 -0.56 -26.80 12.80
N LEU A 72 -1.26 -26.35 13.83
CA LEU A 72 -2.08 -25.15 13.82
C LEU A 72 -1.28 -23.87 13.48
N ALA A 73 -0.03 -23.78 13.94
CA ALA A 73 0.81 -22.62 13.69
C ALA A 73 1.14 -22.48 12.19
N LEU A 74 1.38 -23.59 11.50
CA LEU A 74 1.60 -23.62 10.06
C LEU A 74 0.35 -23.18 9.29
N GLU A 75 -0.81 -23.70 9.66
CA GLU A 75 -2.09 -23.33 9.02
C GLU A 75 -2.38 -21.85 9.15
N ILE A 76 -2.18 -21.28 10.34
CA ILE A 76 -2.32 -19.85 10.60
C ILE A 76 -1.33 -19.04 9.73
N ALA A 77 -0.06 -19.43 9.70
CA ALA A 77 0.97 -18.74 8.94
C ALA A 77 0.66 -18.73 7.42
N VAL A 78 0.24 -19.86 6.88
CA VAL A 78 -0.15 -19.97 5.46
C VAL A 78 -1.37 -19.07 5.17
N THR A 79 -2.38 -19.11 6.02
CA THR A 79 -3.57 -18.29 5.88
C THR A 79 -3.23 -16.81 5.88
N MET A 80 -2.40 -16.36 6.82
CA MET A 80 -1.93 -14.96 6.87
C MET A 80 -1.17 -14.56 5.60
N CYS A 81 -0.29 -15.45 5.11
CA CYS A 81 0.44 -15.19 3.86
C CYS A 81 -0.50 -15.08 2.66
N VAL A 82 -1.47 -15.96 2.50
CA VAL A 82 -2.44 -15.93 1.39
C VAL A 82 -3.25 -14.63 1.39
N VAL A 83 -3.78 -14.23 2.55
CA VAL A 83 -4.51 -12.95 2.71
C VAL A 83 -3.62 -11.77 2.36
N TYR A 84 -2.38 -11.76 2.83
CA TYR A 84 -1.43 -10.70 2.54
C TYR A 84 -1.08 -10.62 1.05
N LEU A 85 -0.85 -11.76 0.40
CA LEU A 85 -0.54 -11.81 -1.04
C LEU A 85 -1.70 -11.30 -1.89
N PHE A 86 -2.93 -11.65 -1.52
CA PHE A 86 -4.11 -11.14 -2.22
C PHE A 86 -4.23 -9.61 -2.13
N MET A 87 -3.87 -9.02 -0.99
CA MET A 87 -3.92 -7.58 -0.77
C MET A 87 -2.68 -6.82 -1.27
N LEU A 88 -1.60 -7.52 -1.63
CA LEU A 88 -0.32 -6.91 -1.99
C LEU A 88 -0.38 -5.91 -3.16
N PRO A 89 -1.10 -6.17 -4.28
CA PRO A 89 -1.22 -5.20 -5.37
C PRO A 89 -1.88 -3.90 -4.93
N LEU A 90 -2.94 -3.99 -4.12
CA LEU A 90 -3.64 -2.84 -3.57
C LEU A 90 -2.73 -2.04 -2.63
N LYS A 91 -1.98 -2.74 -1.78
CA LYS A 91 -1.01 -2.14 -0.87
C LYS A 91 0.12 -1.42 -1.62
N ALA A 92 0.63 -2.00 -2.71
CA ALA A 92 1.64 -1.35 -3.56
C ALA A 92 1.10 -0.05 -4.16
N PHE A 93 -0.13 -0.05 -4.65
CA PHE A 93 -0.82 1.13 -5.14
C PHE A 93 -0.96 2.20 -4.05
N ASP A 94 -1.46 1.85 -2.87
CA ASP A 94 -1.67 2.80 -1.76
C ASP A 94 -0.37 3.42 -1.27
N ILE A 95 0.68 2.63 -1.07
CA ILE A 95 1.98 3.14 -0.64
C ILE A 95 2.54 4.11 -1.68
N THR A 96 2.43 3.80 -2.97
CA THR A 96 2.92 4.67 -4.05
C THR A 96 2.08 5.93 -4.16
N ASN A 97 0.75 5.84 -4.01
CA ASN A 97 -0.13 7.01 -4.06
C ASN A 97 0.12 7.96 -2.87
N ILE A 98 0.08 7.42 -1.65
CA ILE A 98 0.15 8.25 -0.44
C ILE A 98 1.58 8.71 -0.17
N THR A 99 2.54 7.77 -0.18
CA THR A 99 3.93 8.07 0.18
C THR A 99 4.73 8.59 -1.02
N GLY A 100 4.48 8.04 -2.22
CA GLY A 100 5.15 8.45 -3.44
C GLY A 100 4.63 9.77 -4.01
N LEU A 101 3.35 9.81 -4.36
CA LEU A 101 2.75 10.94 -5.09
C LEU A 101 2.34 12.11 -4.20
N LEU A 102 1.44 11.87 -3.24
CA LEU A 102 0.86 12.97 -2.46
C LEU A 102 1.91 13.72 -1.64
N ARG A 103 2.87 13.00 -1.05
CA ARG A 103 3.94 13.64 -0.28
C ARG A 103 4.93 14.37 -1.17
N ALA A 104 5.30 13.81 -2.33
CA ALA A 104 6.20 14.46 -3.28
C ALA A 104 5.57 15.71 -3.92
N GLY A 105 4.26 15.72 -4.08
CA GLY A 105 3.51 16.88 -4.55
C GLY A 105 3.32 17.99 -3.51
N GLY A 106 3.87 17.85 -2.29
CA GLY A 106 3.76 18.84 -1.22
C GLY A 106 2.50 18.72 -0.35
N ASP A 107 1.66 17.71 -0.55
CA ASP A 107 0.42 17.48 0.21
C ASP A 107 0.60 16.44 1.34
N SER A 108 1.73 16.50 2.03
CA SER A 108 2.07 15.57 3.10
C SER A 108 1.06 15.57 4.25
N ARG A 109 0.40 16.72 4.50
CA ARG A 109 -0.64 16.84 5.54
C ARG A 109 -1.85 15.97 5.21
N MET A 110 -2.39 16.05 4.00
CA MET A 110 -3.54 15.22 3.59
C MET A 110 -3.15 13.75 3.46
N ALA A 111 -1.96 13.46 2.96
CA ALA A 111 -1.44 12.09 2.94
C ALA A 111 -1.43 11.46 4.33
N SER A 112 -0.96 12.18 5.35
CA SER A 112 -0.94 11.70 6.74
C SER A 112 -2.34 11.59 7.34
N ILE A 113 -3.26 12.51 7.03
CA ILE A 113 -4.65 12.43 7.49
C ILE A 113 -5.35 11.18 6.93
N ILE A 114 -5.19 10.91 5.63
CA ILE A 114 -5.76 9.72 4.99
C ILE A 114 -5.20 8.45 5.64
N ASP A 115 -3.88 8.40 5.80
CA ASP A 115 -3.19 7.23 6.36
C ASP A 115 -3.63 6.94 7.78
N LEU A 116 -3.53 7.91 8.67
CA LEU A 116 -3.89 7.76 10.09
C LEU A 116 -5.39 7.54 10.30
N SER A 117 -6.25 8.23 9.55
CA SER A 117 -7.70 8.09 9.71
C SER A 117 -8.18 6.69 9.32
N CYS A 118 -7.72 6.14 8.19
CA CYS A 118 -8.10 4.79 7.78
C CYS A 118 -7.58 3.74 8.77
N GLN A 119 -6.37 3.92 9.28
CA GLN A 119 -5.79 2.99 10.24
C GLN A 119 -6.49 3.03 11.59
N TRP A 120 -6.65 4.22 12.20
CA TRP A 120 -7.18 4.34 13.56
C TRP A 120 -8.70 4.28 13.66
N VAL A 121 -9.43 4.77 12.64
CA VAL A 121 -10.90 4.82 12.68
C VAL A 121 -11.51 3.54 12.11
N ILE A 122 -10.84 2.85 11.19
CA ILE A 122 -11.41 1.69 10.51
C ILE A 122 -10.69 0.41 10.92
N ALA A 123 -9.37 0.29 10.62
CA ALA A 123 -8.67 -0.97 10.81
C ALA A 123 -8.57 -1.38 12.28
N VAL A 124 -8.19 -0.47 13.18
CA VAL A 124 -8.00 -0.77 14.61
C VAL A 124 -9.34 -1.17 15.28
N PRO A 125 -10.44 -0.40 15.18
CA PRO A 125 -11.70 -0.80 15.81
C PRO A 125 -12.28 -2.08 15.21
N LEU A 126 -12.20 -2.25 13.89
CA LEU A 126 -12.70 -3.44 13.22
C LEU A 126 -11.94 -4.70 13.64
N THR A 127 -10.61 -4.60 13.72
CA THR A 127 -9.75 -5.70 14.19
C THR A 127 -10.03 -6.04 15.65
N PHE A 128 -10.20 -5.03 16.51
CA PHE A 128 -10.53 -5.21 17.92
C PHE A 128 -11.87 -5.93 18.08
N LEU A 129 -12.92 -5.49 17.37
CA LEU A 129 -14.25 -6.11 17.42
C LEU A 129 -14.20 -7.56 16.91
N THR A 130 -13.54 -7.83 15.80
CA THR A 130 -13.47 -9.18 15.22
C THR A 130 -12.65 -10.14 16.07
N ALA A 131 -11.55 -9.68 16.66
CA ALA A 131 -10.68 -10.51 17.45
C ALA A 131 -11.22 -10.79 18.85
N LEU A 132 -11.72 -9.77 19.55
CA LEU A 132 -12.07 -9.87 20.97
C LEU A 132 -13.57 -10.07 21.24
N VAL A 133 -14.44 -9.48 20.40
CA VAL A 133 -15.89 -9.58 20.61
C VAL A 133 -16.46 -10.78 19.87
N PHE A 134 -16.09 -10.97 18.60
CA PHE A 134 -16.62 -12.05 17.76
C PHE A 134 -15.80 -13.34 17.81
N ASN A 135 -14.59 -13.33 18.41
CA ASN A 135 -13.66 -14.47 18.39
C ASN A 135 -13.54 -15.08 16.99
N ALA A 136 -13.43 -14.22 15.97
CA ALA A 136 -13.45 -14.62 14.57
C ALA A 136 -12.20 -15.42 14.20
N PRO A 137 -12.27 -16.28 13.17
CA PRO A 137 -11.10 -16.99 12.65
C PRO A 137 -9.99 -16.01 12.26
N VAL A 138 -8.73 -16.44 12.40
CA VAL A 138 -7.54 -15.62 12.12
C VAL A 138 -7.58 -15.00 10.71
N ALA A 139 -8.11 -15.72 9.72
CA ALA A 139 -8.29 -15.21 8.36
C ALA A 139 -9.13 -13.91 8.32
N VAL A 140 -10.23 -13.87 9.07
CA VAL A 140 -11.13 -12.71 9.14
C VAL A 140 -10.43 -11.53 9.85
N VAL A 141 -9.72 -11.81 10.94
CA VAL A 141 -8.94 -10.80 11.66
C VAL A 141 -7.86 -10.19 10.75
N CYS A 142 -7.16 -11.03 9.98
CA CYS A 142 -6.15 -10.57 9.01
C CYS A 142 -6.77 -9.72 7.89
N LEU A 143 -7.95 -10.07 7.38
CA LEU A 143 -8.68 -9.25 6.41
C LEU A 143 -9.08 -7.90 7.01
N CYS A 144 -9.50 -7.87 8.27
CA CYS A 144 -9.83 -6.62 8.96
C CYS A 144 -8.62 -5.72 9.14
N ILE A 145 -7.44 -6.26 9.47
CA ILE A 145 -6.19 -5.50 9.51
C ILE A 145 -5.89 -4.87 8.14
N GLN A 146 -6.11 -5.61 7.06
CA GLN A 146 -5.84 -5.13 5.70
C GLN A 146 -6.95 -4.23 5.12
N SER A 147 -8.08 -4.08 5.81
CA SER A 147 -9.20 -3.23 5.36
C SER A 147 -8.81 -1.77 5.19
N GLU A 148 -7.77 -1.31 5.88
CA GLU A 148 -7.22 0.03 5.71
C GLU A 148 -6.85 0.34 4.25
N ASN A 149 -6.21 -0.62 3.55
CA ASN A 149 -5.80 -0.42 2.15
C ASN A 149 -7.02 -0.26 1.24
N VAL A 150 -8.10 -1.00 1.51
CA VAL A 150 -9.35 -0.89 0.76
C VAL A 150 -10.00 0.49 0.94
N CYS A 151 -9.94 1.04 2.15
CA CYS A 151 -10.50 2.35 2.47
C CYS A 151 -9.61 3.50 2.01
N LYS A 152 -8.28 3.34 2.05
CA LYS A 152 -7.31 4.35 1.57
C LYS A 152 -7.42 4.55 0.06
N CYS A 153 -7.65 3.48 -0.70
CA CYS A 153 -7.68 3.51 -2.15
C CYS A 153 -8.68 4.54 -2.73
N PRO A 154 -10.00 4.51 -2.42
CA PRO A 154 -10.94 5.48 -2.96
C PRO A 154 -10.64 6.92 -2.50
N TRP A 155 -10.24 7.11 -1.24
CA TRP A 155 -9.92 8.42 -0.73
C TRP A 155 -8.65 8.99 -1.38
N GLY A 156 -7.61 8.16 -1.53
CA GLY A 156 -6.39 8.52 -2.26
C GLY A 156 -6.65 8.87 -3.73
N ILE A 157 -7.52 8.11 -4.42
CA ILE A 157 -7.92 8.39 -5.81
C ILE A 157 -8.70 9.71 -5.91
N LEU A 158 -9.62 9.99 -4.99
CA LEU A 158 -10.35 11.26 -4.97
C LEU A 158 -9.38 12.44 -4.78
N ARG A 159 -8.41 12.31 -3.89
CA ARG A 159 -7.39 13.34 -3.69
C ARG A 159 -6.51 13.52 -4.91
N LEU A 160 -6.08 12.41 -5.53
CA LEU A 160 -5.31 12.42 -6.77
C LEU A 160 -6.04 13.17 -7.89
N ARG A 161 -7.34 12.84 -8.11
CA ARG A 161 -8.18 13.47 -9.13
C ARG A 161 -8.42 14.96 -8.89
N SER A 162 -8.43 15.40 -7.63
CA SER A 162 -8.64 16.81 -7.28
C SER A 162 -7.49 17.70 -7.73
N ARG A 163 -6.32 17.14 -8.08
CA ARG A 163 -5.07 17.84 -8.47
C ARG A 163 -4.56 18.88 -7.46
N LYS A 164 -5.20 18.96 -6.29
CA LYS A 164 -4.81 19.87 -5.21
C LYS A 164 -3.55 19.44 -4.47
N TRP A 165 -3.06 18.24 -4.77
CA TRP A 165 -1.82 17.71 -4.21
C TRP A 165 -0.57 18.23 -4.91
N ILE A 166 -0.71 18.78 -6.12
CA ILE A 166 0.39 19.38 -6.88
C ILE A 166 0.55 20.82 -6.41
N ASN A 167 1.40 21.01 -5.41
CA ASN A 167 1.78 22.32 -4.90
C ASN A 167 3.18 22.65 -5.41
N ASP A 168 3.31 23.84 -6.00
CA ASP A 168 4.61 24.36 -6.34
C ASP A 168 5.27 24.89 -5.08
N VAL A 169 6.18 24.10 -4.52
CA VAL A 169 6.91 24.44 -3.28
C VAL A 169 8.12 25.35 -3.59
N THR A 170 8.41 25.55 -4.87
CA THR A 170 9.54 26.34 -5.36
C THR A 170 9.11 27.73 -5.87
N GLY A 171 7.81 27.99 -5.94
CA GLY A 171 7.28 29.29 -6.34
C GLY A 171 7.62 30.35 -5.30
N GLU A 172 8.57 31.23 -5.61
CA GLU A 172 8.70 32.52 -4.93
C GLU A 172 7.36 33.25 -5.01
N ASP A 173 6.80 33.57 -3.85
CA ASP A 173 5.69 34.50 -3.75
C ASP A 173 6.16 35.86 -4.36
N THR A 174 5.81 36.11 -5.61
CA THR A 174 5.86 37.46 -6.22
C THR A 174 4.48 38.06 -6.21
#